data_68ac65c3305f3d3a02f843b4895d50a3
#
_entry.id   68ac65c3305f3d3a02f843b4895d50a3
#
_cell.length_a   1.000
_cell.length_b   1.000
_cell.length_c   1.000
_cell.angle_alpha   90.00
_cell.angle_beta   90.00
_cell.angle_gamma   90.00
#
_symmetry.space_group_name_H-M   'P 1'
#
loop_
_entity.id
_entity.type
_entity.pdbx_description
1 polymer ?
#
loop_
_entity_poly.entity_id
_entity_poly.type
_entity_poly.pdbx_seq_one_letter_code
_entity_poly.pdbx_strand_id
1 'polypeptide(L)'
;LPETLLESELFGHVKGSFTGAYRDKQGKLEMADGGTLFLDEVGEMTLRMQGLLLRFLETGELQKVGADRSRTTVNIRVIAATNRNLRDLIAQQAFREDLFYRLNVIHLTVPPLRERRSDIPDLVQRFLQRSTAAGHYALRSISPEAMDALTKYSWPGNVRELQNLVERLVVTCQREIAQPDDLPPEIRLLPFGAYRPRRERRRT
;
A
#
# COMPACT_ATOMS: atom_id res chain seq x y z
N LEU A 1 6.49 1.76 -14.39
CA LEU A 1 5.65 2.29 -15.49
C LEU A 1 6.20 3.64 -15.93
N PRO A 2 6.21 3.99 -17.24
CA PRO A 2 6.59 5.33 -17.70
C PRO A 2 5.71 6.39 -17.00
N GLU A 3 6.31 7.53 -16.64
CA GLU A 3 5.65 8.63 -15.94
C GLU A 3 4.40 9.14 -16.68
N THR A 4 4.48 9.27 -18.00
CA THR A 4 3.37 9.68 -18.87
C THR A 4 2.16 8.74 -18.80
N LEU A 5 2.37 7.44 -18.53
CA LEU A 5 1.28 6.49 -18.35
C LEU A 5 0.57 6.69 -17.03
N LEU A 6 1.31 6.95 -15.92
CA LEU A 6 0.72 7.22 -14.61
C LEU A 6 -0.08 8.53 -14.63
N GLU A 7 0.45 9.59 -15.25
CA GLU A 7 -0.30 10.84 -15.46
C GLU A 7 -1.59 10.59 -16.23
N SER A 8 -1.48 9.84 -17.33
CA SER A 8 -2.62 9.50 -18.19
C SER A 8 -3.67 8.65 -17.46
N GLU A 9 -3.27 7.72 -16.57
CA GLU A 9 -4.21 6.96 -15.75
C GLU A 9 -4.98 7.86 -14.78
N LEU A 10 -4.29 8.79 -14.14
CA LEU A 10 -4.88 9.63 -13.10
C LEU A 10 -5.70 10.79 -13.70
N PHE A 11 -5.12 11.54 -14.64
CA PHE A 11 -5.71 12.77 -15.20
C PHE A 11 -6.44 12.55 -16.53
N GLY A 12 -6.22 11.42 -17.21
CA GLY A 12 -6.67 11.20 -18.58
C GLY A 12 -5.77 11.86 -19.61
N HIS A 13 -6.04 11.62 -20.87
CA HIS A 13 -5.31 12.24 -21.98
C HIS A 13 -6.21 12.48 -23.20
N VAL A 14 -5.79 13.40 -24.05
CA VAL A 14 -6.38 13.59 -25.37
C VAL A 14 -5.56 12.83 -26.42
N LYS A 15 -6.21 12.45 -27.52
CA LYS A 15 -5.58 11.78 -28.66
C LYS A 15 -4.35 12.57 -29.13
N GLY A 16 -3.23 11.87 -29.36
CA GLY A 16 -1.99 12.46 -29.88
C GLY A 16 -1.09 13.10 -28.80
N SER A 17 -1.44 13.07 -27.52
CA SER A 17 -0.66 13.71 -26.45
C SER A 17 0.70 13.05 -26.18
N PHE A 18 0.86 11.79 -26.53
CA PHE A 18 2.13 11.04 -26.48
C PHE A 18 2.10 9.84 -27.43
N THR A 19 3.25 9.22 -27.67
CA THR A 19 3.36 8.02 -28.51
C THR A 19 2.51 6.88 -27.93
N GLY A 20 1.46 6.46 -28.65
CA GLY A 20 0.50 5.46 -28.18
C GLY A 20 -0.85 6.02 -27.73
N ALA A 21 -1.02 7.35 -27.67
CA ALA A 21 -2.31 8.00 -27.39
C ALA A 21 -3.22 8.02 -28.62
N TYR A 22 -3.74 6.89 -29.04
CA TYR A 22 -4.55 6.74 -30.25
C TYR A 22 -5.98 7.30 -30.13
N ARG A 23 -6.48 7.49 -28.91
CA ARG A 23 -7.82 8.01 -28.61
C ARG A 23 -7.80 8.81 -27.32
N ASP A 24 -8.87 9.58 -27.08
CA ASP A 24 -9.10 10.22 -25.78
C ASP A 24 -9.34 9.18 -24.69
N LYS A 25 -8.85 9.45 -23.48
CA LYS A 25 -9.05 8.61 -22.31
C LYS A 25 -9.48 9.45 -21.11
N GLN A 26 -10.54 9.00 -20.42
CA GLN A 26 -10.89 9.53 -19.12
C GLN A 26 -9.90 9.07 -18.05
N GLY A 27 -9.49 9.99 -17.15
CA GLY A 27 -8.67 9.69 -16.00
C GLY A 27 -9.50 9.20 -14.80
N LYS A 28 -8.81 8.59 -13.82
CA LYS A 28 -9.44 8.11 -12.59
C LYS A 28 -10.11 9.24 -11.78
N LEU A 29 -9.56 10.46 -11.82
CA LEU A 29 -10.18 11.63 -11.20
C LEU A 29 -11.55 11.94 -11.81
N GLU A 30 -11.66 11.96 -13.14
CA GLU A 30 -12.93 12.21 -13.85
C GLU A 30 -13.94 11.08 -13.59
N MET A 31 -13.48 9.83 -13.57
CA MET A 31 -14.34 8.66 -13.30
C MET A 31 -14.88 8.61 -11.87
N ALA A 32 -14.20 9.25 -10.92
CA ALA A 32 -14.56 9.29 -9.51
C ALA A 32 -15.48 10.46 -9.15
N ASP A 33 -15.96 11.24 -10.14
CA ASP A 33 -16.81 12.40 -9.89
C ASP A 33 -18.04 12.03 -9.04
N GLY A 34 -18.32 12.83 -8.03
CA GLY A 34 -19.35 12.57 -7.02
C GLY A 34 -19.00 11.47 -6.00
N GLY A 35 -17.83 10.86 -6.10
CA GLY A 35 -17.39 9.72 -5.27
C GLY A 35 -16.14 9.97 -4.43
N THR A 36 -15.42 8.90 -4.17
CA THR A 36 -14.16 8.92 -3.40
C THR A 36 -13.03 8.27 -4.21
N LEU A 37 -11.88 8.95 -4.28
CA LEU A 37 -10.67 8.42 -4.87
C LEU A 37 -9.65 8.14 -3.76
N PHE A 38 -9.12 6.91 -3.74
CA PHE A 38 -8.02 6.53 -2.88
C PHE A 38 -6.70 6.57 -3.68
N LEU A 39 -5.77 7.41 -3.24
CA LEU A 39 -4.43 7.54 -3.81
C LEU A 39 -3.44 6.83 -2.90
N ASP A 40 -2.94 5.69 -3.32
CA ASP A 40 -1.90 4.96 -2.60
C ASP A 40 -0.50 5.42 -3.03
N GLU A 41 0.45 5.35 -2.11
CA GLU A 41 1.86 5.68 -2.33
C GLU A 41 2.08 7.10 -2.93
N VAL A 42 1.34 8.12 -2.43
CA VAL A 42 1.47 9.51 -2.93
C VAL A 42 2.90 10.08 -2.80
N GLY A 43 3.71 9.52 -1.89
CA GLY A 43 5.13 9.87 -1.75
C GLY A 43 6.03 9.42 -2.90
N GLU A 44 5.50 8.61 -3.84
CA GLU A 44 6.22 8.16 -5.05
C GLU A 44 5.88 9.00 -6.29
N MET A 45 4.94 9.95 -6.17
CA MET A 45 4.56 10.84 -7.27
C MET A 45 5.72 11.74 -7.67
N THR A 46 5.90 11.95 -8.99
CA THR A 46 6.85 12.94 -9.50
C THR A 46 6.40 14.36 -9.17
N LEU A 47 7.33 15.31 -9.12
CA LEU A 47 7.01 16.72 -8.83
C LEU A 47 5.99 17.31 -9.82
N ARG A 48 5.99 16.84 -11.07
CA ARG A 48 5.02 17.21 -12.08
C ARG A 48 3.62 16.71 -11.72
N MET A 49 3.47 15.43 -11.39
CA MET A 49 2.19 14.87 -10.94
C MET A 49 1.67 15.55 -9.68
N GLN A 50 2.57 15.86 -8.74
CA GLN A 50 2.24 16.60 -7.52
C GLN A 50 1.67 17.98 -7.84
N GLY A 51 2.26 18.71 -8.82
CA GLY A 51 1.75 20.01 -9.27
C GLY A 51 0.35 19.93 -9.90
N LEU A 52 0.10 18.92 -10.72
CA LEU A 52 -1.22 18.68 -11.32
C LEU A 52 -2.27 18.32 -10.27
N LEU A 53 -1.90 17.48 -9.30
CA LEU A 53 -2.79 17.09 -8.20
C LEU A 53 -3.11 18.28 -7.29
N LEU A 54 -2.11 19.12 -6.96
CA LEU A 54 -2.32 20.33 -6.17
C LEU A 54 -3.33 21.25 -6.82
N ARG A 55 -3.13 21.57 -8.10
CA ARG A 55 -4.05 22.42 -8.87
C ARG A 55 -5.48 21.86 -8.86
N PHE A 56 -5.61 20.55 -9.08
CA PHE A 56 -6.90 19.88 -9.01
C PHE A 56 -7.54 20.02 -7.62
N LEU A 57 -6.79 19.79 -6.54
CA LEU A 57 -7.30 19.92 -5.17
C LEU A 57 -7.71 21.34 -4.79
N GLU A 58 -7.08 22.36 -5.40
CA GLU A 58 -7.40 23.77 -5.16
C GLU A 58 -8.64 24.25 -5.91
N THR A 59 -8.76 23.84 -7.18
CA THR A 59 -9.76 24.41 -8.10
C THR A 59 -10.91 23.47 -8.42
N GLY A 60 -10.76 22.15 -8.20
CA GLY A 60 -11.65 21.11 -8.71
C GLY A 60 -11.56 20.93 -10.22
N GLU A 61 -10.71 21.69 -10.92
CA GLU A 61 -10.54 21.63 -12.37
C GLU A 61 -9.54 20.54 -12.77
N LEU A 62 -9.98 19.65 -13.64
CA LEU A 62 -9.16 18.61 -14.24
C LEU A 62 -8.71 19.02 -15.63
N GLN A 63 -7.41 18.95 -15.88
CA GLN A 63 -6.82 19.14 -17.20
C GLN A 63 -6.22 17.81 -17.67
N LYS A 64 -6.71 17.28 -18.80
CA LYS A 64 -6.17 16.07 -19.42
C LYS A 64 -4.77 16.33 -19.99
N VAL A 65 -3.94 15.30 -19.98
CA VAL A 65 -2.60 15.38 -20.58
C VAL A 65 -2.72 15.71 -22.07
N GLY A 66 -2.00 16.75 -22.53
CA GLY A 66 -2.04 17.24 -23.90
C GLY A 66 -3.25 18.13 -24.27
N ALA A 67 -4.14 18.44 -23.33
CA ALA A 67 -5.26 19.35 -23.57
C ALA A 67 -4.88 20.80 -23.28
N ASP A 68 -4.96 21.69 -24.27
CA ASP A 68 -4.62 23.11 -24.08
C ASP A 68 -5.71 23.91 -23.34
N ARG A 69 -6.99 23.61 -23.54
CA ARG A 69 -8.10 24.42 -23.02
C ARG A 69 -9.28 23.64 -22.43
N SER A 70 -9.35 22.33 -22.57
CA SER A 70 -10.45 21.54 -22.04
C SER A 70 -10.26 21.30 -20.54
N ARG A 71 -11.09 21.96 -19.72
CA ARG A 71 -11.13 21.74 -18.27
C ARG A 71 -12.48 21.17 -17.89
N THR A 72 -12.46 20.10 -17.13
CA THR A 72 -13.64 19.47 -16.55
C THR A 72 -13.60 19.72 -15.05
N THR A 73 -14.67 20.24 -14.48
CA THR A 73 -14.79 20.37 -13.01
C THR A 73 -15.37 19.09 -12.47
N VAL A 74 -14.74 18.52 -11.47
CA VAL A 74 -15.18 17.30 -10.76
C VAL A 74 -15.16 17.54 -9.26
N ASN A 75 -16.10 16.92 -8.55
CA ASN A 75 -16.21 16.99 -7.11
C ASN A 75 -15.99 15.61 -6.50
N ILE A 76 -14.80 15.37 -5.93
CA ILE A 76 -14.43 14.08 -5.35
C ILE A 76 -13.86 14.25 -3.96
N ARG A 77 -14.07 13.23 -3.11
CA ARG A 77 -13.36 13.07 -1.86
C ARG A 77 -12.04 12.35 -2.13
N VAL A 78 -10.91 12.97 -1.76
CA VAL A 78 -9.58 12.35 -1.90
C VAL A 78 -9.13 11.78 -0.56
N ILE A 79 -8.68 10.53 -0.57
CA ILE A 79 -8.00 9.87 0.54
C ILE A 79 -6.61 9.51 0.03
N ALA A 80 -5.56 10.01 0.68
CA ALA A 80 -4.18 9.75 0.30
C ALA A 80 -3.49 8.87 1.33
N ALA A 81 -2.67 7.92 0.87
CA ALA A 81 -1.86 7.07 1.72
C ALA A 81 -0.40 7.08 1.26
N THR A 82 0.51 6.90 2.20
CA THR A 82 1.93 6.73 1.94
C THR A 82 2.60 5.96 3.07
N ASN A 83 3.63 5.19 2.74
CA ASN A 83 4.52 4.55 3.70
C ASN A 83 5.80 5.38 3.96
N ARG A 84 5.96 6.51 3.25
CA ARG A 84 7.14 7.40 3.36
C ARG A 84 6.86 8.56 4.31
N ASN A 85 7.89 9.05 4.98
CA ASN A 85 7.82 10.31 5.71
C ASN A 85 7.83 11.49 4.72
N LEU A 86 6.68 12.13 4.51
CA LEU A 86 6.58 13.24 3.56
C LEU A 86 7.40 14.45 3.97
N ARG A 87 7.64 14.68 5.28
CA ARG A 87 8.50 15.80 5.74
C ARG A 87 9.96 15.60 5.34
N ASP A 88 10.45 14.34 5.38
CA ASP A 88 11.80 14.03 4.91
C ASP A 88 11.92 14.23 3.39
N LEU A 89 10.87 13.89 2.63
CA LEU A 89 10.82 14.14 1.19
C LEU A 89 10.75 15.64 0.86
N ILE A 90 10.06 16.45 1.65
CA ILE A 90 10.04 17.92 1.50
C ILE A 90 11.44 18.48 1.73
N ALA A 91 12.13 18.07 2.80
CA ALA A 91 13.51 18.48 3.07
C ALA A 91 14.50 18.10 1.94
N GLN A 92 14.23 16.98 1.23
CA GLN A 92 14.97 16.52 0.07
C GLN A 92 14.50 17.13 -1.25
N GLN A 93 13.53 18.05 -1.24
CA GLN A 93 12.89 18.64 -2.42
C GLN A 93 12.25 17.60 -3.38
N ALA A 94 11.91 16.41 -2.88
CA ALA A 94 11.25 15.35 -3.60
C ALA A 94 9.73 15.36 -3.44
N PHE A 95 9.20 16.15 -2.49
CA PHE A 95 7.77 16.37 -2.32
C PHE A 95 7.49 17.85 -2.07
N ARG A 96 6.40 18.36 -2.65
CA ARG A 96 5.99 19.76 -2.53
C ARG A 96 5.34 20.02 -1.17
N GLU A 97 5.79 21.07 -0.51
CA GLU A 97 5.25 21.47 0.79
C GLU A 97 3.79 21.95 0.69
N ASP A 98 3.44 22.67 -0.39
CA ASP A 98 2.07 23.15 -0.62
C ASP A 98 1.07 21.98 -0.79
N LEU A 99 1.44 20.95 -1.53
CA LEU A 99 0.62 19.74 -1.66
C LEU A 99 0.47 19.00 -0.32
N PHE A 100 1.55 18.93 0.47
CA PHE A 100 1.48 18.32 1.81
C PHE A 100 0.40 18.97 2.66
N TYR A 101 0.38 20.29 2.77
CA TYR A 101 -0.62 21.00 3.58
C TYR A 101 -2.04 20.83 3.02
N ARG A 102 -2.20 20.69 1.70
CA ARG A 102 -3.51 20.48 1.09
C ARG A 102 -4.06 19.07 1.31
N LEU A 103 -3.20 18.05 1.39
CA LEU A 103 -3.57 16.66 1.67
C LEU A 103 -3.74 16.41 3.18
N ASN A 104 -2.90 17.02 4.01
CA ASN A 104 -2.79 16.73 5.45
C ASN A 104 -3.83 17.50 6.29
N VAL A 105 -5.10 17.46 5.89
CA VAL A 105 -6.21 18.05 6.65
C VAL A 105 -6.60 17.17 7.84
N ILE A 106 -6.69 15.86 7.62
CA ILE A 106 -6.94 14.87 8.67
C ILE A 106 -5.85 13.80 8.55
N HIS A 107 -5.01 13.72 9.56
CA HIS A 107 -3.92 12.74 9.62
C HIS A 107 -4.34 11.50 10.40
N LEU A 108 -4.23 10.35 9.76
CA LEU A 108 -4.47 9.04 10.37
C LEU A 108 -3.19 8.21 10.27
N THR A 109 -2.69 7.74 11.41
CA THR A 109 -1.57 6.81 11.44
C THR A 109 -2.07 5.40 11.67
N VAL A 110 -1.75 4.48 10.75
CA VAL A 110 -2.03 3.06 10.91
C VAL A 110 -0.86 2.41 11.65
N PRO A 111 -1.02 1.91 12.88
CA PRO A 111 0.07 1.31 13.64
C PRO A 111 0.54 0.02 12.96
N PRO A 112 1.85 -0.27 12.99
CA PRO A 112 2.39 -1.53 12.49
C PRO A 112 1.91 -2.71 13.34
N LEU A 113 1.95 -3.93 12.78
CA LEU A 113 1.40 -5.13 13.42
C LEU A 113 2.07 -5.45 14.78
N ARG A 114 3.37 -5.13 14.94
CA ARG A 114 4.10 -5.28 16.21
C ARG A 114 3.54 -4.44 17.37
N GLU A 115 2.77 -3.38 17.08
CA GLU A 115 2.12 -2.49 18.07
C GLU A 115 0.67 -2.90 18.37
N ARG A 116 0.12 -3.85 17.58
CA ARG A 116 -1.22 -4.42 17.76
C ARG A 116 -1.19 -5.95 17.73
N ARG A 117 -0.33 -6.53 18.56
CA ARG A 117 -0.10 -7.98 18.61
C ARG A 117 -1.35 -8.78 18.98
N SER A 118 -2.28 -8.17 19.72
CA SER A 118 -3.59 -8.75 20.05
C SER A 118 -4.41 -9.13 18.83
N ASP A 119 -4.18 -8.47 17.69
CA ASP A 119 -4.94 -8.74 16.46
C ASP A 119 -4.41 -9.96 15.70
N ILE A 120 -3.20 -10.43 16.03
CA ILE A 120 -2.53 -11.51 15.28
C ILE A 120 -3.34 -12.80 15.28
N PRO A 121 -3.87 -13.30 16.41
CA PRO A 121 -4.66 -14.53 16.44
C PRO A 121 -5.89 -14.46 15.50
N ASP A 122 -6.63 -13.36 15.55
CA ASP A 122 -7.82 -13.16 14.73
C ASP A 122 -7.47 -13.05 13.23
N LEU A 123 -6.38 -12.35 12.90
CA LEU A 123 -5.88 -12.27 11.54
C LEU A 123 -5.45 -13.64 11.00
N VAL A 124 -4.71 -14.41 11.79
CA VAL A 124 -4.30 -15.78 11.43
C VAL A 124 -5.51 -16.65 11.16
N GLN A 125 -6.50 -16.64 12.04
CA GLN A 125 -7.72 -17.43 11.90
C GLN A 125 -8.47 -17.04 10.62
N ARG A 126 -8.62 -15.73 10.34
CA ARG A 126 -9.27 -15.23 9.13
C ARG A 126 -8.54 -15.64 7.87
N PHE A 127 -7.21 -15.54 7.85
CA PHE A 127 -6.40 -15.94 6.70
C PHE A 127 -6.46 -17.44 6.48
N LEU A 128 -6.40 -18.24 7.55
CA LEU A 128 -6.52 -19.69 7.50
C LEU A 128 -7.86 -20.10 6.89
N GLN A 129 -8.98 -19.55 7.37
CA GLN A 129 -10.31 -19.83 6.84
C GLN A 129 -10.42 -19.45 5.35
N ARG A 130 -9.91 -18.28 4.96
CA ARG A 130 -9.93 -17.81 3.57
C ARG A 130 -9.10 -18.70 2.66
N SER A 131 -7.90 -19.10 3.09
CA SER A 131 -7.00 -19.91 2.27
C SER A 131 -7.46 -21.35 2.15
N THR A 132 -8.10 -21.91 3.19
CA THR A 132 -8.63 -23.28 3.16
C THR A 132 -9.96 -23.40 2.43
N ALA A 133 -10.71 -22.32 2.27
CA ALA A 133 -11.97 -22.33 1.51
C ALA A 133 -11.79 -22.63 0.02
N ALA A 134 -10.60 -22.40 -0.53
CA ALA A 134 -10.30 -22.58 -1.97
C ALA A 134 -9.91 -24.02 -2.37
N GLY A 135 -9.77 -24.96 -1.41
CA GLY A 135 -9.33 -26.33 -1.71
C GLY A 135 -9.35 -27.28 -0.51
N HIS A 136 -8.98 -28.53 -0.79
CA HIS A 136 -8.86 -29.57 0.24
C HIS A 136 -7.46 -29.56 0.86
N TYR A 137 -7.25 -28.72 1.86
CA TYR A 137 -6.00 -28.66 2.62
C TYR A 137 -6.14 -29.38 3.94
N ALA A 138 -5.02 -29.97 4.43
CA ALA A 138 -5.01 -30.67 5.70
C ALA A 138 -5.11 -29.72 6.91
N LEU A 139 -4.42 -28.56 6.83
CA LEU A 139 -4.31 -27.62 7.94
C LEU A 139 -5.66 -27.00 8.33
N ARG A 140 -6.01 -27.08 9.62
CA ARG A 140 -7.24 -26.54 10.21
C ARG A 140 -7.01 -25.50 11.27
N SER A 141 -5.89 -25.59 12.01
CA SER A 141 -5.59 -24.71 13.13
C SER A 141 -4.09 -24.56 13.35
N ILE A 142 -3.73 -23.63 14.21
CA ILE A 142 -2.36 -23.36 14.66
C ILE A 142 -2.30 -23.73 16.16
N SER A 143 -1.26 -24.45 16.60
CA SER A 143 -1.09 -24.80 18.00
C SER A 143 -0.85 -23.55 18.86
N PRO A 144 -1.18 -23.59 20.17
CA PRO A 144 -0.95 -22.47 21.09
C PRO A 144 0.51 -22.00 21.09
N GLU A 145 1.47 -22.93 21.03
CA GLU A 145 2.90 -22.64 21.03
C GLU A 145 3.33 -21.97 19.73
N ALA A 146 2.82 -22.41 18.57
CA ALA A 146 3.06 -21.78 17.30
C ALA A 146 2.41 -20.38 17.24
N MET A 147 1.21 -20.21 17.79
CA MET A 147 0.53 -18.92 17.89
C MET A 147 1.30 -17.93 18.77
N ASP A 148 1.86 -18.39 19.89
CA ASP A 148 2.71 -17.56 20.75
C ASP A 148 3.95 -17.07 20.00
N ALA A 149 4.61 -17.93 19.22
CA ALA A 149 5.74 -17.55 18.37
C ALA A 149 5.34 -16.49 17.32
N LEU A 150 4.20 -16.68 16.66
CA LEU A 150 3.66 -15.70 15.68
C LEU A 150 3.37 -14.35 16.34
N THR A 151 2.81 -14.35 17.56
CA THR A 151 2.46 -13.13 18.30
C THR A 151 3.70 -12.35 18.76
N LYS A 152 4.79 -13.03 19.04
CA LYS A 152 6.06 -12.43 19.48
C LYS A 152 6.91 -11.87 18.34
N TYR A 153 6.71 -12.36 17.13
CA TYR A 153 7.50 -11.91 15.96
C TYR A 153 7.22 -10.44 15.61
N SER A 154 8.22 -9.76 15.05
CA SER A 154 8.19 -8.31 14.79
C SER A 154 7.42 -7.88 13.54
N TRP A 155 7.17 -8.80 12.61
CA TRP A 155 6.42 -8.60 11.37
C TRP A 155 6.88 -7.37 10.58
N PRO A 156 8.12 -7.32 10.07
CA PRO A 156 8.61 -6.18 9.29
C PRO A 156 7.75 -5.92 8.04
N GLY A 157 7.19 -6.96 7.40
CA GLY A 157 6.23 -6.85 6.29
C GLY A 157 4.77 -6.76 6.75
N ASN A 158 4.52 -6.56 8.06
CA ASN A 158 3.21 -6.38 8.66
C ASN A 158 2.20 -7.47 8.27
N VAL A 159 0.96 -7.07 7.97
CA VAL A 159 -0.15 -7.98 7.68
C VAL A 159 0.09 -8.79 6.40
N ARG A 160 0.79 -8.22 5.40
CA ARG A 160 1.12 -8.94 4.15
C ARG A 160 2.06 -10.11 4.41
N GLU A 161 3.06 -9.92 5.24
CA GLU A 161 3.99 -11.00 5.62
C GLU A 161 3.28 -12.11 6.40
N LEU A 162 2.42 -11.73 7.35
CA LEU A 162 1.60 -12.68 8.10
C LEU A 162 0.68 -13.48 7.17
N GLN A 163 -0.01 -12.82 6.26
CA GLN A 163 -0.88 -13.47 5.28
C GLN A 163 -0.11 -14.46 4.42
N ASN A 164 1.01 -14.05 3.84
CA ASN A 164 1.85 -14.91 2.99
C ASN A 164 2.38 -16.12 3.77
N LEU A 165 2.70 -15.95 5.07
CA LEU A 165 3.10 -17.06 5.90
C LEU A 165 1.96 -18.06 6.09
N VAL A 166 0.76 -17.59 6.43
CA VAL A 166 -0.40 -18.48 6.63
C VAL A 166 -0.76 -19.21 5.34
N GLU A 167 -0.77 -18.53 4.18
CA GLU A 167 -0.98 -19.16 2.87
C GLU A 167 0.07 -20.24 2.58
N ARG A 168 1.34 -19.99 2.89
CA ARG A 168 2.41 -20.99 2.77
C ARG A 168 2.17 -22.18 3.68
N LEU A 169 1.80 -21.96 4.95
CA LEU A 169 1.50 -23.04 5.89
C LEU A 169 0.34 -23.91 5.40
N VAL A 170 -0.72 -23.32 4.86
CA VAL A 170 -1.86 -24.05 4.31
C VAL A 170 -1.43 -25.00 3.19
N VAL A 171 -0.50 -24.58 2.34
CA VAL A 171 -0.02 -25.39 1.20
C VAL A 171 1.01 -26.44 1.63
N THR A 172 1.86 -26.14 2.60
CA THR A 172 3.01 -26.99 2.95
C THR A 172 2.78 -27.92 4.14
N CYS A 173 1.89 -27.54 5.05
CA CYS A 173 1.60 -28.34 6.25
C CYS A 173 0.67 -29.50 5.91
N GLN A 174 1.13 -30.72 6.17
CA GLN A 174 0.35 -31.96 5.95
C GLN A 174 -0.44 -32.41 7.19
N ARG A 175 -0.35 -31.65 8.27
CA ARG A 175 -1.06 -31.91 9.55
C ARG A 175 -2.28 -31.03 9.67
N GLU A 176 -3.25 -31.46 10.47
CA GLU A 176 -4.42 -30.63 10.79
C GLU A 176 -4.08 -29.43 11.70
N ILE A 177 -3.03 -29.54 12.52
CA ILE A 177 -2.60 -28.49 13.46
C ILE A 177 -1.13 -28.18 13.20
N ALA A 178 -0.84 -26.93 12.77
CA ALA A 178 0.53 -26.48 12.59
C ALA A 178 1.25 -26.32 13.94
N GLN A 179 2.45 -26.87 14.01
CA GLN A 179 3.31 -26.86 15.19
C GLN A 179 4.44 -25.80 15.00
N PRO A 180 5.17 -25.41 16.05
CA PRO A 180 6.32 -24.51 15.93
C PRO A 180 7.34 -24.94 14.87
N ASP A 181 7.51 -26.24 14.65
CA ASP A 181 8.43 -26.78 13.64
C ASP A 181 7.99 -26.54 12.19
N ASP A 182 6.72 -26.27 11.97
CA ASP A 182 6.18 -25.90 10.65
C ASP A 182 6.43 -24.41 10.32
N LEU A 183 6.80 -23.59 11.35
CA LEU A 183 7.13 -22.19 11.16
C LEU A 183 8.56 -21.99 10.62
N PRO A 184 8.82 -20.89 9.89
CA PRO A 184 10.16 -20.51 9.49
C PRO A 184 11.13 -20.36 10.69
N PRO A 185 12.42 -20.69 10.49
CA PRO A 185 13.41 -20.59 11.56
C PRO A 185 13.50 -19.20 12.19
N GLU A 186 13.32 -18.12 11.41
CA GLU A 186 13.35 -16.73 11.87
C GLU A 186 12.20 -16.38 12.84
N ILE A 187 11.10 -17.11 12.79
CA ILE A 187 9.97 -16.95 13.71
C ILE A 187 10.11 -17.91 14.90
N ARG A 188 10.55 -19.13 14.63
CA ARG A 188 10.70 -20.20 15.63
C ARG A 188 11.84 -19.95 16.62
N LEU A 189 12.97 -19.40 16.14
CA LEU A 189 14.23 -19.29 16.89
C LEU A 189 14.46 -17.91 17.52
N LEU A 190 13.44 -17.08 17.73
CA LEU A 190 13.66 -15.79 18.37
C LEU A 190 14.14 -15.96 19.82
N PRO A 191 15.44 -15.71 20.11
CA PRO A 191 15.84 -15.37 21.48
C PRO A 191 15.28 -13.97 21.76
N PHE A 192 14.77 -13.78 22.96
CA PHE A 192 14.34 -12.48 23.45
C PHE A 192 15.33 -11.38 23.05
N GLY A 193 14.90 -10.42 22.19
CA GLY A 193 15.58 -9.13 22.08
C GLY A 193 16.35 -8.80 20.80
N ALA A 194 16.29 -9.52 19.69
CA ALA A 194 17.14 -9.25 18.51
C ALA A 194 16.40 -8.80 17.25
N TYR A 195 15.70 -7.66 17.29
CA TYR A 195 15.47 -6.88 16.05
C TYR A 195 16.64 -5.93 15.84
N ARG A 196 17.53 -6.25 14.89
CA ARG A 196 18.48 -5.28 14.33
C ARG A 196 17.90 -4.81 12.98
N PRO A 197 17.53 -3.52 12.80
CA PRO A 197 17.14 -3.02 11.49
C PRO A 197 18.30 -3.22 10.52
N ARG A 198 17.99 -3.75 9.34
CA ARG A 198 18.94 -3.94 8.26
C ARG A 198 19.50 -2.57 7.88
N ARG A 199 20.79 -2.33 8.17
CA ARG A 199 21.49 -1.12 7.74
C ARG A 199 21.41 -1.06 6.21
N GLU A 200 20.79 -0.02 5.69
CA GLU A 200 20.89 0.33 4.28
C GLU A 200 22.38 0.43 3.91
N ARG A 201 22.78 -0.38 2.97
CA ARG A 201 24.12 -0.25 2.38
C ARG A 201 24.14 1.07 1.61
N ARG A 202 24.80 2.08 2.17
CA ARG A 202 25.21 3.27 1.42
C ARG A 202 26.04 2.76 0.22
N ARG A 203 25.51 2.93 -0.98
CA ARG A 203 26.32 2.85 -2.19
C ARG A 203 27.19 4.11 -2.22
N THR A 204 28.48 3.91 -2.07
CA THR A 204 29.52 4.89 -2.43
C THR A 204 29.53 5.08 -3.93
#